data_6c5f3f56bc674956b9385975c5233b87
#
_entry.id   6c5f3f56bc674956b9385975c5233b87
#
_cell.length_a   1.000
_cell.length_b   1.000
_cell.length_c   1.000
_cell.angle_alpha   90.00
_cell.angle_beta   90.00
_cell.angle_gamma   90.00
#
_symmetry.space_group_name_H-M   'P 1'
#
loop_
_entity.id
_entity.type
_entity.pdbx_description
1 polymer ?
#
loop_
_entity_poly.entity_id
_entity_poly.type
_entity_poly.pdbx_seq_one_letter_code
_entity_poly.pdbx_strand_id
1 'polypeptide(L)'
;SNAAPWFDAAVVAPLLFPEAAPHCRHLDDWLAHFGLAVYARHGALADAFATAELWLVLLQAAQREKIVTAHQLRRLLHARRWLPAN
;
A
#
# COMPACT_ATOMS: atom_id res chain seq x y z
N SER A 1 -1.88 -13.78 7.65
CA SER A 1 -0.62 -13.19 8.07
C SER A 1 -0.74 -12.67 9.49
N ASN A 2 0.27 -12.90 10.29
CA ASN A 2 0.33 -12.40 11.65
C ASN A 2 0.93 -11.00 11.74
N ALA A 3 1.28 -10.42 10.61
CA ALA A 3 1.85 -9.09 10.59
C ALA A 3 0.79 -8.05 10.95
N ALA A 4 1.23 -6.97 11.59
CA ALA A 4 0.35 -5.84 11.84
C ALA A 4 -0.15 -5.28 10.51
N PRO A 5 -1.41 -4.81 10.43
CA PRO A 5 -1.99 -4.36 9.16
C PRO A 5 -1.18 -3.28 8.44
N TRP A 6 -0.51 -2.40 9.17
CA TRP A 6 0.26 -1.31 8.57
C TRP A 6 1.59 -1.76 7.95
N PHE A 7 1.94 -3.05 8.07
CA PHE A 7 3.09 -3.63 7.38
C PHE A 7 2.70 -4.36 6.10
N ASP A 8 1.42 -4.41 5.77
CA ASP A 8 0.93 -5.00 4.53
C ASP A 8 0.72 -3.89 3.51
N ALA A 9 1.47 -3.93 2.42
CA ALA A 9 1.40 -2.90 1.40
C ALA A 9 0.00 -2.77 0.80
N ALA A 10 -0.72 -3.87 0.66
CA ALA A 10 -2.08 -3.86 0.12
C ALA A 10 -3.07 -3.18 1.07
N VAL A 11 -2.75 -3.14 2.36
CA VAL A 11 -3.56 -2.42 3.35
C VAL A 11 -3.16 -0.95 3.42
N VAL A 12 -1.86 -0.68 3.32
CA VAL A 12 -1.33 0.69 3.44
C VAL A 12 -1.64 1.55 2.22
N ALA A 13 -1.55 0.96 1.02
CA ALA A 13 -1.72 1.71 -0.22
C ALA A 13 -3.05 2.49 -0.28
N PRO A 14 -4.21 1.90 0.05
CA PRO A 14 -5.47 2.66 0.01
C PRO A 14 -5.54 3.79 1.04
N LEU A 15 -4.74 3.73 2.11
CA LEU A 15 -4.69 4.80 3.09
C LEU A 15 -3.98 6.03 2.54
N LEU A 16 -2.96 5.82 1.72
CA LEU A 16 -2.16 6.90 1.14
C LEU A 16 -2.70 7.36 -0.21
N PHE A 17 -3.43 6.51 -0.90
CA PHE A 17 -4.00 6.81 -2.21
C PHE A 17 -5.50 6.48 -2.22
N PRO A 18 -6.30 7.18 -1.42
CA PRO A 18 -7.73 6.85 -1.28
C PRO A 18 -8.51 7.00 -2.59
N GLU A 19 -8.08 7.87 -3.49
CA GLU A 19 -8.76 8.06 -4.76
C GLU A 19 -8.56 6.87 -5.71
N ALA A 20 -7.49 6.12 -5.54
CA ALA A 20 -7.23 4.93 -6.34
C ALA A 20 -7.83 3.66 -5.72
N ALA A 21 -8.14 3.70 -4.43
CA ALA A 21 -8.60 2.53 -3.69
C ALA A 21 -9.80 1.81 -4.33
N PRO A 22 -10.81 2.49 -4.89
CA PRO A 22 -11.94 1.80 -5.51
C PRO A 22 -11.54 0.95 -6.72
N HIS A 23 -10.41 1.24 -7.35
CA HIS A 23 -9.95 0.55 -8.54
C HIS A 23 -8.85 -0.47 -8.26
N CYS A 24 -8.35 -0.51 -7.04
CA CYS A 24 -7.22 -1.35 -6.67
C CYS A 24 -7.61 -2.20 -5.46
N ARG A 25 -7.85 -3.49 -5.68
CA ARG A 25 -8.28 -4.40 -4.61
C ARG A 25 -7.19 -5.36 -4.17
N HIS A 26 -6.28 -5.67 -5.07
CA HIS A 26 -5.22 -6.66 -4.84
C HIS A 26 -3.87 -6.03 -5.09
N LEU A 27 -2.83 -6.67 -4.59
CA LEU A 27 -1.47 -6.19 -4.80
C LEU A 27 -1.17 -5.94 -6.27
N ASP A 28 -1.63 -6.85 -7.15
CA ASP A 28 -1.42 -6.71 -8.60
C ASP A 28 -2.03 -5.42 -9.15
N ASP A 29 -3.18 -5.04 -8.64
CA ASP A 29 -3.84 -3.81 -9.08
C ASP A 29 -3.00 -2.60 -8.74
N TRP A 30 -2.43 -2.59 -7.54
CA TRP A 30 -1.57 -1.48 -7.11
C TRP A 30 -0.28 -1.42 -7.92
N LEU A 31 0.31 -2.58 -8.22
CA LEU A 31 1.52 -2.62 -9.05
C LEU A 31 1.22 -2.08 -10.44
N ALA A 32 0.10 -2.46 -11.04
CA ALA A 32 -0.30 -1.96 -12.35
C ALA A 32 -0.61 -0.46 -12.30
N HIS A 33 -1.26 -0.01 -11.24
CA HIS A 33 -1.61 1.40 -11.08
C HIS A 33 -0.38 2.30 -11.08
N PHE A 34 0.70 1.86 -10.43
CA PHE A 34 1.94 2.63 -10.37
C PHE A 34 2.91 2.31 -11.50
N GLY A 35 2.51 1.47 -12.45
CA GLY A 35 3.37 1.11 -13.57
C GLY A 35 4.56 0.27 -13.19
N LEU A 36 4.47 -0.49 -12.10
CA LEU A 36 5.56 -1.34 -11.65
C LEU A 36 5.53 -2.66 -12.41
N ALA A 37 6.73 -3.21 -12.67
CA ALA A 37 6.84 -4.44 -13.43
C ALA A 37 6.21 -5.62 -12.71
N VAL A 38 5.45 -6.42 -13.46
CA VAL A 38 4.74 -7.57 -12.91
C VAL A 38 5.06 -8.83 -13.72
N TYR A 39 6.28 -8.95 -14.20
CA TYR A 39 6.69 -10.08 -15.04
C TYR A 39 6.74 -11.34 -14.20
N ALA A 40 6.13 -12.42 -14.69
CA ALA A 40 6.28 -13.75 -14.12
C ALA A 40 6.19 -13.73 -12.58
N ARG A 41 5.18 -13.11 -12.06
CA ARG A 41 5.07 -12.81 -10.63
C ARG A 41 4.97 -14.01 -9.72
N HIS A 42 4.87 -15.20 -10.23
CA HIS A 42 4.65 -16.38 -9.38
C HIS A 42 5.92 -16.91 -8.70
N GLY A 43 7.07 -16.27 -8.96
CA GLY A 43 8.30 -16.61 -8.25
C GLY A 43 8.44 -15.77 -6.99
N ALA A 44 8.94 -16.37 -5.91
CA ALA A 44 9.09 -15.68 -4.64
C ALA A 44 9.99 -14.44 -4.75
N LEU A 45 11.05 -14.53 -5.53
CA LEU A 45 11.98 -13.41 -5.70
C LEU A 45 11.33 -12.27 -6.47
N ALA A 46 10.59 -12.58 -7.54
CA ALA A 46 9.89 -11.56 -8.32
C ALA A 46 8.83 -10.87 -7.47
N ASP A 47 8.11 -11.61 -6.64
CA ASP A 47 7.11 -11.05 -5.75
C ASP A 47 7.75 -10.15 -4.69
N ALA A 48 8.92 -10.54 -4.18
CA ALA A 48 9.65 -9.75 -3.20
C ALA A 48 10.12 -8.42 -3.81
N PHE A 49 10.64 -8.44 -5.04
CA PHE A 49 11.06 -7.21 -5.72
C PHE A 49 9.88 -6.29 -6.01
N ALA A 50 8.77 -6.85 -6.49
CA ALA A 50 7.57 -6.05 -6.77
C ALA A 50 7.03 -5.39 -5.50
N THR A 51 7.00 -6.14 -4.40
CA THR A 51 6.55 -5.60 -3.12
C THR A 51 7.49 -4.50 -2.63
N ALA A 52 8.80 -4.69 -2.78
CA ALA A 52 9.79 -3.69 -2.39
C ALA A 52 9.61 -2.40 -3.20
N GLU A 53 9.41 -2.51 -4.51
CA GLU A 53 9.17 -1.34 -5.36
C GLU A 53 7.90 -0.59 -4.94
N LEU A 54 6.84 -1.33 -4.63
CA LEU A 54 5.62 -0.71 -4.15
C LEU A 54 5.86 0.02 -2.84
N TRP A 55 6.60 -0.58 -1.91
CA TRP A 55 6.91 0.09 -0.65
C TRP A 55 7.69 1.38 -0.84
N LEU A 56 8.57 1.45 -1.84
CA LEU A 56 9.28 2.71 -2.13
C LEU A 56 8.30 3.81 -2.52
N VAL A 57 7.30 3.48 -3.33
CA VAL A 57 6.26 4.44 -3.70
C VAL A 57 5.47 4.88 -2.47
N LEU A 58 5.08 3.94 -1.63
CA LEU A 58 4.29 4.23 -0.43
C LEU A 58 5.07 5.08 0.57
N LEU A 59 6.36 4.79 0.73
CA LEU A 59 7.21 5.57 1.64
C LEU A 59 7.36 7.01 1.16
N GLN A 60 7.50 7.23 -0.14
CA GLN A 60 7.55 8.58 -0.68
C GLN A 60 6.25 9.34 -0.42
N ALA A 61 5.12 8.67 -0.62
CA ALA A 61 3.82 9.27 -0.35
C ALA A 61 3.65 9.60 1.13
N ALA A 62 4.08 8.69 2.00
CA ALA A 62 4.02 8.90 3.44
C ALA A 62 4.84 10.10 3.87
N GLN A 63 6.03 10.27 3.28
CA GLN A 63 6.87 11.43 3.56
C GLN A 63 6.19 12.74 3.14
N ARG A 64 5.53 12.75 1.99
CA ARG A 64 4.79 13.92 1.53
C ARG A 64 3.65 14.28 2.47
N GLU A 65 3.02 13.28 3.08
CA GLU A 65 1.93 13.49 4.04
C GLU A 65 2.44 13.60 5.47
N LYS A 66 3.77 13.59 5.67
CA LYS A 66 4.40 13.68 6.99
C LYS A 66 4.05 12.50 7.90
N ILE A 67 3.81 11.35 7.31
CA ILE A 67 3.55 10.11 8.04
C ILE A 67 4.87 9.36 8.11
N VAL A 68 5.60 9.54 9.21
CA VAL A 68 6.97 9.01 9.32
C VAL A 68 7.13 7.93 10.37
N THR A 69 6.08 7.58 11.08
CA THR A 69 6.13 6.54 12.10
C THR A 69 5.01 5.54 11.92
N ALA A 70 5.22 4.31 12.40
CA ALA A 70 4.18 3.30 12.39
C ALA A 70 2.95 3.75 13.18
N HIS A 71 3.16 4.53 14.24
CA HIS A 71 2.06 5.05 15.03
C HIS A 71 1.17 6.00 14.22
N GLN A 72 1.78 6.89 13.44
CA GLN A 72 1.02 7.80 12.59
C GLN A 72 0.25 7.05 11.52
N LEU A 73 0.87 6.04 10.91
CA LEU A 73 0.20 5.21 9.92
C LEU A 73 -0.96 4.44 10.53
N ARG A 74 -0.78 3.92 11.72
CA ARG A 74 -1.82 3.21 12.44
C ARG A 74 -3.01 4.13 12.73
N ARG A 75 -2.75 5.36 13.12
CA ARG A 75 -3.81 6.34 13.36
C ARG A 75 -4.57 6.64 12.08
N LEU A 76 -3.88 6.75 10.96
CA LEU A 76 -4.52 6.98 9.67
C LEU A 76 -5.41 5.79 9.30
N LEU A 77 -4.94 4.57 9.51
CA LEU A 77 -5.72 3.37 9.27
C LEU A 77 -7.01 3.38 10.10
N HIS A 78 -6.89 3.72 11.38
CA HIS A 78 -8.04 3.77 12.28
C HIS A 78 -9.03 4.84 11.85
N ALA A 79 -8.54 6.01 11.49
CA ALA A 79 -9.39 7.11 11.04
C ALA A 79 -10.15 6.75 9.76
N ARG A 80 -9.46 6.12 8.79
CA ARG A 80 -10.08 5.74 7.52
C ARG A 80 -11.19 4.71 7.68
N ARG A 81 -11.12 3.87 8.71
CA ARG A 81 -12.17 2.89 8.99
C ARG A 81 -13.50 3.52 9.37
N TRP A 82 -13.46 4.73 9.91
CA TRP A 82 -14.65 5.40 10.39
C TRP A 82 -15.19 6.43 9.40
N LEU A 83 -14.55 6.58 8.24
CA LEU A 83 -15.04 7.48 7.22
C LEU A 83 -16.15 6.81 6.42
N PRO A 84 -17.19 7.59 6.00
CA PRO A 84 -18.22 7.03 5.15
C PRO A 84 -17.65 6.53 3.83
N ALA A 85 -18.20 5.44 3.32
CA ALA A 85 -17.86 4.96 1.98
C ALA A 85 -18.41 5.94 0.94
N ASN A 86 -17.60 6.28 -0.01
CA ASN A 86 -18.02 7.15 -1.10
C ASN A 86 -18.02 6.40 -2.42
#